data_6741ef39681c1f932391396ca4bee8c9
#
_entry.id   6741ef39681c1f932391396ca4bee8c9
#
_cell.length_a   1.000
_cell.length_b   1.000
_cell.length_c   1.000
_cell.angle_alpha   90.00
_cell.angle_beta   90.00
_cell.angle_gamma   90.00
#
_symmetry.space_group_name_H-M   'P 1'
#
loop_
_entity.id
_entity.type
_entity.pdbx_description
1 polymer ?
#
loop_
_entity_poly.entity_id
_entity_poly.type
_entity_poly.pdbx_seq_one_letter_code
_entity_poly.pdbx_strand_id
1 'polypeptide(L)'
;LSALDLSSSTDSTTVNRLTGTLNLSADTLQTDLEGTFFGTTVSLHLAQLSGNAVSGNIALGAASAATLESLSPLWGHFVAADGRDFKIAFTIGTLKLSETGKLTALNDVSADLTRSAGIVNLTRGQAAFLNGAVQLAGILTPDGIWRINSTLKGADAQNAFAVPAPIAGRMDGTFDLEGTFYPLEGTITVAEAKGKVRLTEGTLLGIDLEKARQILINEAPETLPPELVAKTARTRLSELTADIALTKTSESEHFIKISGKALAPRVGSAELPWIAEFAGEASHSQTTIDIKATLAAEGKTPELMLPVQVIFKTGSAPQWIINWFAAAQPAAA
;
A
#
# COMPACT_ATOMS: atom_id res chain seq x y z
N LEU A 1 21.78 -19.71 -30.44
CA LEU A 1 20.85 -20.64 -29.78
C LEU A 1 19.44 -20.33 -30.25
N SER A 2 18.77 -21.29 -30.92
CA SER A 2 17.41 -21.09 -31.45
C SER A 2 16.29 -21.39 -30.43
N ALA A 3 16.59 -22.02 -29.31
CA ALA A 3 15.72 -22.19 -28.15
C ALA A 3 16.58 -22.52 -26.93
N LEU A 4 16.32 -21.86 -25.79
CA LEU A 4 16.89 -22.20 -24.51
C LEU A 4 15.79 -22.85 -23.70
N ASP A 5 15.86 -24.14 -23.46
CA ASP A 5 14.95 -24.87 -22.57
C ASP A 5 15.57 -24.88 -21.17
N LEU A 6 15.01 -24.05 -20.27
CA LEU A 6 15.41 -23.97 -18.87
C LEU A 6 14.41 -24.76 -18.02
N SER A 7 14.39 -26.08 -18.19
CA SER A 7 13.58 -26.92 -17.30
C SER A 7 14.26 -27.06 -15.94
N SER A 8 13.67 -26.52 -14.88
CA SER A 8 14.06 -26.84 -13.50
C SER A 8 13.36 -28.13 -13.06
N SER A 9 14.11 -29.04 -12.50
CA SER A 9 13.68 -30.41 -12.14
C SER A 9 12.79 -30.52 -10.89
N THR A 10 12.25 -29.43 -10.36
CA THR A 10 11.52 -29.42 -9.07
C THR A 10 10.01 -29.22 -9.17
N ASP A 11 9.48 -28.82 -10.33
CA ASP A 11 8.03 -28.74 -10.48
C ASP A 11 7.62 -29.03 -11.94
N SER A 12 6.92 -30.14 -12.15
CA SER A 12 6.59 -30.69 -13.46
C SER A 12 5.49 -29.94 -14.23
N THR A 13 5.01 -28.81 -13.72
CA THR A 13 3.86 -28.07 -14.27
C THR A 13 4.22 -26.76 -14.98
N THR A 14 5.40 -26.23 -14.80
CA THR A 14 5.82 -24.98 -15.43
C THR A 14 6.81 -25.23 -16.56
N VAL A 15 6.34 -25.13 -17.80
CA VAL A 15 7.21 -25.19 -18.98
C VAL A 15 7.83 -23.79 -19.18
N ASN A 16 9.12 -23.67 -18.88
CA ASN A 16 9.89 -22.46 -19.18
C ASN A 16 10.43 -22.56 -20.61
N ARG A 17 9.94 -21.73 -21.50
CA ARG A 17 10.37 -21.72 -22.90
C ARG A 17 10.67 -20.30 -23.36
N LEU A 18 11.95 -20.00 -23.58
CA LEU A 18 12.39 -18.75 -24.19
C LEU A 18 12.89 -19.05 -25.60
N THR A 19 12.51 -18.25 -26.56
CA THR A 19 12.93 -18.34 -27.96
C THR A 19 13.53 -17.01 -28.39
N GLY A 20 14.53 -17.05 -29.25
CA GLY A 20 15.15 -15.82 -29.74
C GLY A 20 16.66 -15.99 -29.95
N THR A 21 17.38 -14.90 -29.87
CA THR A 21 18.83 -14.86 -30.09
C THR A 21 19.57 -14.47 -28.80
N LEU A 22 20.65 -15.16 -28.53
CA LEU A 22 21.61 -14.83 -27.49
C LEU A 22 23.01 -14.85 -28.11
N ASN A 23 23.63 -13.69 -28.27
CA ASN A 23 24.99 -13.53 -28.70
C ASN A 23 25.86 -13.12 -27.50
N LEU A 24 26.76 -14.00 -27.12
CA LEU A 24 27.66 -13.77 -25.98
C LEU A 24 29.10 -13.97 -26.47
N SER A 25 29.91 -12.93 -26.29
CA SER A 25 31.39 -12.99 -26.48
C SER A 25 32.05 -12.28 -25.29
N ALA A 26 33.39 -12.24 -25.30
CA ALA A 26 34.14 -11.54 -24.26
C ALA A 26 33.73 -10.06 -24.10
N ASP A 27 33.38 -9.41 -25.23
CA ASP A 27 33.11 -7.97 -25.30
C ASP A 27 31.68 -7.62 -25.74
N THR A 28 30.84 -8.62 -26.01
CA THR A 28 29.49 -8.39 -26.54
C THR A 28 28.47 -9.22 -25.78
N LEU A 29 27.40 -8.57 -25.30
CA LEU A 29 26.18 -9.21 -24.89
C LEU A 29 25.04 -8.62 -25.73
N GLN A 30 24.35 -9.46 -26.46
CA GLN A 30 23.12 -9.10 -27.14
C GLN A 30 22.09 -10.20 -26.90
N THR A 31 20.96 -9.85 -26.37
CA THR A 31 19.90 -10.79 -26.03
C THR A 31 18.58 -10.25 -26.58
N ASP A 32 17.89 -11.10 -27.30
CA ASP A 32 16.55 -10.85 -27.82
C ASP A 32 15.75 -12.15 -27.64
N LEU A 33 15.12 -12.27 -26.46
CA LEU A 33 14.41 -13.48 -26.03
C LEU A 33 12.99 -13.15 -25.65
N GLU A 34 12.07 -13.98 -26.13
CA GLU A 34 10.65 -13.91 -25.78
C GLU A 34 10.13 -15.30 -25.43
N GLY A 35 9.13 -15.36 -24.57
CA GLY A 35 8.51 -16.63 -24.25
C GLY A 35 7.81 -16.65 -22.89
N THR A 36 7.85 -17.82 -22.26
CA THR A 36 7.24 -18.05 -20.95
C THR A 36 8.31 -18.48 -19.97
N PHE A 37 8.32 -17.87 -18.80
CA PHE A 37 9.22 -18.18 -17.71
C PHE A 37 8.48 -18.05 -16.36
N PHE A 38 8.57 -19.06 -15.50
CA PHE A 38 7.79 -19.17 -14.26
C PHE A 38 6.28 -18.87 -14.43
N GLY A 39 5.69 -19.38 -15.54
CA GLY A 39 4.26 -19.21 -15.82
C GLY A 39 3.84 -17.81 -16.29
N THR A 40 4.79 -16.89 -16.49
CA THR A 40 4.52 -15.55 -17.04
C THR A 40 5.15 -15.37 -18.42
N THR A 41 4.58 -14.48 -19.22
CA THR A 41 5.25 -14.04 -20.47
C THR A 41 6.43 -13.15 -20.12
N VAL A 42 7.54 -13.37 -20.78
CA VAL A 42 8.78 -12.61 -20.61
C VAL A 42 9.28 -12.15 -21.98
N SER A 43 9.68 -10.88 -22.05
CA SER A 43 10.43 -10.33 -23.16
C SER A 43 11.70 -9.67 -22.60
N LEU A 44 12.84 -10.04 -23.16
CA LEU A 44 14.17 -9.61 -22.70
C LEU A 44 15.00 -9.13 -23.88
N HIS A 45 15.21 -7.84 -23.95
CA HIS A 45 16.04 -7.19 -24.96
C HIS A 45 17.20 -6.46 -24.27
N LEU A 46 18.38 -7.04 -24.28
CA LEU A 46 19.57 -6.44 -23.65
C LEU A 46 20.70 -6.33 -24.67
N ALA A 47 21.42 -5.22 -24.60
CA ALA A 47 22.63 -5.00 -25.37
C ALA A 47 23.74 -4.42 -24.49
N GLN A 48 24.96 -4.84 -24.71
CA GLN A 48 26.12 -4.25 -24.09
C GLN A 48 26.47 -2.93 -24.78
N LEU A 49 26.60 -1.88 -23.98
CA LEU A 49 27.12 -0.59 -24.43
C LEU A 49 28.65 -0.57 -24.35
N SER A 50 29.27 0.41 -25.03
CA SER A 50 30.69 0.68 -24.88
C SER A 50 31.04 0.90 -23.40
N GLY A 51 32.11 0.28 -22.91
CA GLY A 51 32.54 0.42 -21.50
C GLY A 51 31.94 -0.59 -20.53
N ASN A 52 31.48 -1.74 -20.98
CA ASN A 52 30.96 -2.83 -20.16
C ASN A 52 29.56 -2.61 -19.52
N ALA A 53 28.88 -1.51 -19.82
CA ALA A 53 27.53 -1.27 -19.33
C ALA A 53 26.49 -2.02 -20.20
N VAL A 54 25.40 -2.48 -19.57
CA VAL A 54 24.29 -3.17 -20.23
C VAL A 54 23.10 -2.22 -20.31
N SER A 55 22.43 -2.17 -21.46
CA SER A 55 21.17 -1.45 -21.61
C SER A 55 20.10 -2.30 -22.25
N GLY A 56 18.84 -1.97 -21.99
CA GLY A 56 17.73 -2.66 -22.64
C GLY A 56 16.42 -2.55 -21.88
N ASN A 57 15.55 -3.49 -22.17
CA ASN A 57 14.23 -3.59 -21.55
C ASN A 57 13.91 -5.03 -21.14
N ILE A 58 13.21 -5.13 -20.03
CA ILE A 58 12.65 -6.36 -19.49
C ILE A 58 11.16 -6.14 -19.32
N ALA A 59 10.35 -7.00 -19.94
CA ALA A 59 8.91 -6.96 -19.78
C ALA A 59 8.39 -8.30 -19.25
N LEU A 60 7.54 -8.24 -18.24
CA LEU A 60 6.82 -9.38 -17.66
C LEU A 60 5.31 -9.16 -17.83
N GLY A 61 4.58 -10.20 -18.22
CA GLY A 61 3.11 -10.12 -18.33
C GLY A 61 2.46 -10.04 -16.96
N ALA A 62 2.75 -11.00 -16.11
CA ALA A 62 2.29 -11.01 -14.72
C ALA A 62 3.40 -11.57 -13.83
N ALA A 63 3.53 -11.03 -12.64
CA ALA A 63 4.46 -11.53 -11.62
C ALA A 63 3.79 -11.51 -10.25
N SER A 64 4.20 -12.40 -9.36
CA SER A 64 3.88 -12.34 -7.94
C SER A 64 5.14 -11.96 -7.14
N ALA A 65 4.96 -11.59 -5.88
CA ALA A 65 6.09 -11.40 -4.97
C ALA A 65 6.96 -12.67 -4.92
N ALA A 66 6.34 -13.86 -4.87
CA ALA A 66 7.05 -15.14 -4.92
C ALA A 66 7.81 -15.35 -6.24
N THR A 67 7.25 -14.92 -7.38
CA THR A 67 7.95 -14.96 -8.67
C THR A 67 9.18 -14.07 -8.65
N LEU A 68 9.08 -12.84 -8.14
CA LEU A 68 10.22 -11.93 -8.03
C LEU A 68 11.26 -12.46 -7.04
N GLU A 69 10.85 -13.07 -5.95
CA GLU A 69 11.73 -13.72 -4.98
C GLU A 69 12.48 -14.90 -5.60
N SER A 70 11.83 -15.74 -6.40
CA SER A 70 12.50 -16.84 -7.12
C SER A 70 13.52 -16.37 -8.18
N LEU A 71 13.40 -15.12 -8.64
CA LEU A 71 14.38 -14.47 -9.51
C LEU A 71 15.53 -13.79 -8.74
N SER A 72 15.47 -13.76 -7.40
CA SER A 72 16.43 -13.05 -6.56
C SER A 72 17.89 -13.49 -6.75
N PRO A 73 18.23 -14.77 -6.98
CA PRO A 73 19.62 -15.15 -7.29
C PRO A 73 20.16 -14.48 -8.55
N LEU A 74 19.28 -14.25 -9.55
CA LEU A 74 19.66 -13.52 -10.76
C LEU A 74 19.89 -12.04 -10.45
N TRP A 75 19.00 -11.43 -9.69
CA TRP A 75 19.15 -10.04 -9.24
C TRP A 75 20.38 -9.86 -8.36
N GLY A 76 20.71 -10.83 -7.51
CA GLY A 76 21.91 -10.82 -6.68
C GLY A 76 23.19 -10.60 -7.50
N HIS A 77 23.32 -11.27 -8.64
CA HIS A 77 24.46 -11.06 -9.55
C HIS A 77 24.48 -9.68 -10.21
N PHE A 78 23.31 -9.09 -10.48
CA PHE A 78 23.25 -7.72 -11.02
C PHE A 78 23.54 -6.65 -9.98
N VAL A 79 23.24 -6.92 -8.71
CA VAL A 79 23.40 -5.97 -7.60
C VAL A 79 24.75 -6.12 -6.90
N ALA A 80 25.42 -7.27 -7.05
CA ALA A 80 26.73 -7.54 -6.43
C ALA A 80 27.73 -6.42 -6.71
N ALA A 81 28.62 -6.16 -5.77
CA ALA A 81 29.58 -5.05 -5.83
C ALA A 81 30.46 -5.05 -7.09
N ASP A 82 30.74 -6.24 -7.61
CA ASP A 82 31.50 -6.47 -8.87
C ASP A 82 30.61 -6.53 -10.12
N GLY A 83 29.29 -6.37 -9.96
CA GLY A 83 28.34 -6.37 -11.08
C GLY A 83 28.55 -5.22 -12.05
N ARG A 84 28.11 -5.41 -13.30
CA ARG A 84 28.23 -4.42 -14.38
C ARG A 84 27.25 -3.27 -14.18
N ASP A 85 27.62 -2.08 -14.60
CA ASP A 85 26.69 -0.97 -14.72
C ASP A 85 25.61 -1.29 -15.75
N PHE A 86 24.38 -0.81 -15.51
CA PHE A 86 23.27 -1.03 -16.42
C PHE A 86 22.27 0.12 -16.47
N LYS A 87 21.51 0.15 -17.56
CA LYS A 87 20.33 0.99 -17.74
C LYS A 87 19.21 0.15 -18.36
N ILE A 88 18.22 -0.22 -17.57
CA ILE A 88 17.16 -1.13 -17.97
C ILE A 88 15.80 -0.46 -17.74
N ALA A 89 14.97 -0.42 -18.78
CA ALA A 89 13.54 -0.17 -18.65
C ALA A 89 12.84 -1.47 -18.25
N PHE A 90 12.02 -1.42 -17.22
CA PHE A 90 11.34 -2.57 -16.66
C PHE A 90 9.83 -2.37 -16.68
N THR A 91 9.08 -3.39 -17.12
CA THR A 91 7.61 -3.34 -17.12
C THR A 91 7.04 -4.66 -16.62
N ILE A 92 5.93 -4.57 -15.86
CA ILE A 92 5.11 -5.73 -15.46
C ILE A 92 3.65 -5.37 -15.70
N GLY A 93 2.94 -6.17 -16.49
CA GLY A 93 1.52 -5.95 -16.72
C GLY A 93 0.70 -6.02 -15.43
N THR A 94 0.93 -7.03 -14.60
CA THR A 94 0.29 -7.15 -13.28
C THR A 94 1.28 -7.70 -12.26
N LEU A 95 1.53 -6.96 -11.19
CA LEU A 95 2.32 -7.42 -10.04
C LEU A 95 1.40 -7.75 -8.87
N LYS A 96 1.23 -9.03 -8.58
CA LYS A 96 0.48 -9.50 -7.41
C LYS A 96 1.29 -9.30 -6.14
N LEU A 97 0.75 -8.53 -5.21
CA LEU A 97 1.38 -8.23 -3.91
C LEU A 97 1.03 -9.28 -2.84
N SER A 98 -0.12 -9.96 -3.00
CA SER A 98 -0.61 -10.98 -2.06
C SER A 98 -1.48 -11.98 -2.80
N GLU A 99 -1.48 -13.23 -2.36
CA GLU A 99 -2.35 -14.29 -2.86
C GLU A 99 -3.78 -14.18 -2.28
N THR A 100 -3.95 -13.46 -1.17
CA THR A 100 -5.23 -13.33 -0.45
C THR A 100 -5.58 -11.87 -0.20
N GLY A 101 -6.84 -11.50 -0.44
CA GLY A 101 -7.37 -10.17 -0.17
C GLY A 101 -7.59 -9.31 -1.42
N LYS A 102 -8.07 -8.08 -1.24
CA LYS A 102 -8.35 -7.13 -2.33
C LYS A 102 -7.17 -6.20 -2.67
N LEU A 103 -6.23 -6.01 -1.75
CA LEU A 103 -4.98 -5.28 -1.96
C LEU A 103 -3.96 -6.17 -2.71
N THR A 104 -4.35 -6.68 -3.87
CA THR A 104 -3.67 -7.85 -4.44
C THR A 104 -2.73 -7.52 -5.57
N ALA A 105 -2.89 -6.38 -6.24
CA ALA A 105 -2.10 -6.14 -7.43
C ALA A 105 -1.83 -4.66 -7.71
N LEU A 106 -0.63 -4.38 -8.21
CA LEU A 106 -0.29 -3.22 -9.01
C LEU A 106 -0.43 -3.60 -10.47
N ASN A 107 -1.06 -2.75 -11.29
CA ASN A 107 -1.19 -2.96 -12.72
C ASN A 107 -0.33 -1.95 -13.48
N ASP A 108 0.05 -2.31 -14.69
CA ASP A 108 0.82 -1.45 -15.59
C ASP A 108 2.07 -0.85 -14.91
N VAL A 109 2.79 -1.70 -14.18
CA VAL A 109 4.02 -1.28 -13.49
C VAL A 109 5.09 -1.00 -14.53
N SER A 110 5.71 0.16 -14.44
CA SER A 110 6.89 0.48 -15.24
C SER A 110 7.90 1.29 -14.43
N ALA A 111 9.17 1.10 -14.69
CA ALA A 111 10.26 1.81 -14.04
C ALA A 111 11.53 1.79 -14.89
N ASP A 112 12.39 2.78 -14.69
CA ASP A 112 13.77 2.73 -15.14
C ASP A 112 14.68 2.36 -13.99
N LEU A 113 15.50 1.36 -14.22
CA LEU A 113 16.54 0.91 -13.32
C LEU A 113 17.90 1.28 -13.89
N THR A 114 18.70 1.99 -13.12
CA THR A 114 20.08 2.31 -13.50
C THR A 114 21.01 1.88 -12.38
N ARG A 115 22.11 1.25 -12.74
CA ARG A 115 23.20 0.94 -11.81
C ARG A 115 24.45 1.69 -12.23
N SER A 116 25.06 2.36 -11.27
CA SER A 116 26.37 3.01 -11.44
C SER A 116 27.13 2.99 -10.12
N ALA A 117 28.37 2.61 -10.16
CA ALA A 117 29.23 2.48 -8.98
C ALA A 117 28.61 1.61 -7.87
N GLY A 118 27.89 0.55 -8.24
CA GLY A 118 27.25 -0.37 -7.29
C GLY A 118 25.89 0.09 -6.74
N ILE A 119 25.49 1.33 -6.97
CA ILE A 119 24.20 1.85 -6.54
C ILE A 119 23.15 1.61 -7.64
N VAL A 120 22.04 0.96 -7.29
CA VAL A 120 20.90 0.82 -8.18
C VAL A 120 19.88 1.91 -7.85
N ASN A 121 19.50 2.67 -8.87
CA ASN A 121 18.45 3.69 -8.76
C ASN A 121 17.21 3.23 -9.53
N LEU A 122 16.06 3.31 -8.87
CA LEU A 122 14.75 3.19 -9.48
C LEU A 122 14.22 4.59 -9.73
N THR A 123 13.98 4.91 -10.99
CA THR A 123 13.46 6.21 -11.40
C THR A 123 12.27 6.04 -12.32
N ARG A 124 11.42 7.07 -12.42
CA ARG A 124 10.20 7.05 -13.25
C ARG A 124 9.31 5.83 -13.00
N GLY A 125 9.34 5.30 -11.76
CA GLY A 125 8.47 4.22 -11.36
C GLY A 125 7.02 4.69 -11.36
N GLN A 126 6.12 3.91 -11.97
CA GLN A 126 4.68 4.17 -11.98
C GLN A 126 3.90 2.86 -12.03
N ALA A 127 2.70 2.90 -11.48
CA ALA A 127 1.75 1.79 -11.51
C ALA A 127 0.33 2.31 -11.31
N ALA A 128 -0.67 1.51 -11.66
CA ALA A 128 -2.06 1.71 -11.26
C ALA A 128 -2.36 0.86 -10.01
N PHE A 129 -3.02 1.45 -9.00
CA PHE A 129 -3.38 0.80 -7.76
C PHE A 129 -4.72 1.33 -7.24
N LEU A 130 -5.67 0.45 -6.93
CA LEU A 130 -7.00 0.81 -6.41
C LEU A 130 -7.71 1.90 -7.26
N ASN A 131 -7.65 1.79 -8.57
CA ASN A 131 -8.15 2.79 -9.52
C ASN A 131 -7.47 4.17 -9.44
N GLY A 132 -6.38 4.30 -8.72
CA GLY A 132 -5.51 5.47 -8.66
C GLY A 132 -4.16 5.22 -9.31
N ALA A 133 -3.30 6.23 -9.27
CA ALA A 133 -1.95 6.18 -9.82
C ALA A 133 -0.91 6.18 -8.69
N VAL A 134 0.10 5.32 -8.82
CA VAL A 134 1.27 5.28 -7.94
C VAL A 134 2.49 5.76 -8.71
N GLN A 135 3.30 6.60 -8.08
CA GLN A 135 4.64 6.94 -8.53
C GLN A 135 5.65 6.41 -7.53
N LEU A 136 6.76 5.87 -8.04
CA LEU A 136 7.80 5.22 -7.25
C LEU A 136 9.17 5.77 -7.63
N ALA A 137 10.00 6.02 -6.62
CA ALA A 137 11.43 6.27 -6.79
C ALA A 137 12.18 5.58 -5.65
N GLY A 138 13.40 5.13 -5.89
CA GLY A 138 14.14 4.45 -4.84
C GLY A 138 15.60 4.22 -5.19
N ILE A 139 16.31 3.71 -4.20
CA ILE A 139 17.71 3.33 -4.30
C ILE A 139 17.91 1.98 -3.62
N LEU A 140 18.90 1.23 -4.13
CA LEU A 140 19.48 0.07 -3.46
C LEU A 140 20.99 0.26 -3.44
N THR A 141 21.57 0.27 -2.26
CA THR A 141 23.00 0.48 -2.04
C THR A 141 23.78 -0.84 -2.09
N PRO A 142 25.12 -0.83 -2.29
CA PRO A 142 25.92 -2.06 -2.36
C PRO A 142 25.89 -2.92 -1.10
N ASP A 143 25.63 -2.32 0.06
CA ASP A 143 25.44 -3.01 1.35
C ASP A 143 24.03 -3.61 1.54
N GLY A 144 23.20 -3.53 0.51
CA GLY A 144 21.87 -4.13 0.50
C GLY A 144 20.77 -3.27 1.11
N ILE A 145 21.06 -2.04 1.55
CA ILE A 145 20.02 -1.15 2.06
C ILE A 145 19.20 -0.59 0.89
N TRP A 146 17.89 -0.79 0.93
CA TRP A 146 16.99 -0.20 -0.05
C TRP A 146 16.07 0.83 0.60
N ARG A 147 15.74 1.88 -0.16
CA ARG A 147 14.78 2.90 0.20
C ARG A 147 13.88 3.19 -0.97
N ILE A 148 12.58 3.24 -0.74
CA ILE A 148 11.57 3.56 -1.75
C ILE A 148 10.68 4.66 -1.22
N ASN A 149 10.54 5.72 -2.02
CA ASN A 149 9.53 6.75 -1.81
C ASN A 149 8.41 6.52 -2.81
N SER A 150 7.18 6.59 -2.34
CA SER A 150 6.01 6.44 -3.21
C SER A 150 4.98 7.52 -2.97
N THR A 151 4.26 7.86 -4.04
CA THR A 151 3.12 8.78 -4.01
C THR A 151 1.93 8.10 -4.65
N LEU A 152 0.83 8.06 -3.92
CA LEU A 152 -0.46 7.54 -4.38
C LEU A 152 -1.38 8.72 -4.67
N LYS A 153 -2.08 8.72 -5.80
CA LYS A 153 -3.05 9.75 -6.18
C LYS A 153 -4.37 9.15 -6.65
N GLY A 154 -5.46 9.66 -6.09
CA GLY A 154 -6.81 9.36 -6.53
C GLY A 154 -7.24 7.91 -6.34
N ALA A 155 -6.63 7.16 -5.42
CA ALA A 155 -7.01 5.79 -5.14
C ALA A 155 -8.40 5.72 -4.49
N ASP A 156 -9.14 4.67 -4.80
CA ASP A 156 -10.44 4.41 -4.21
C ASP A 156 -10.26 3.73 -2.84
N ALA A 157 -10.51 4.48 -1.76
CA ALA A 157 -10.37 3.99 -0.40
C ALA A 157 -11.26 2.78 -0.11
N GLN A 158 -12.45 2.69 -0.73
CA GLN A 158 -13.36 1.56 -0.53
C GLN A 158 -12.77 0.25 -1.04
N ASN A 159 -11.97 0.28 -2.09
CA ASN A 159 -11.33 -0.90 -2.65
C ASN A 159 -10.11 -1.37 -1.85
N ALA A 160 -9.63 -0.58 -0.89
CA ALA A 160 -8.53 -0.99 -0.01
C ALA A 160 -8.91 -2.10 0.99
N PHE A 161 -10.20 -2.36 1.18
CA PHE A 161 -10.68 -3.32 2.16
C PHE A 161 -11.34 -4.54 1.52
N ALA A 162 -11.10 -5.71 2.09
CA ALA A 162 -11.65 -6.98 1.58
C ALA A 162 -13.15 -7.18 1.82
N VAL A 163 -13.74 -6.48 2.81
CA VAL A 163 -15.17 -6.49 3.21
C VAL A 163 -15.73 -5.07 3.14
N PRO A 164 -17.05 -4.86 3.30
CA PRO A 164 -17.61 -3.52 3.23
C PRO A 164 -16.74 -2.55 4.00
N ALA A 165 -16.07 -1.68 3.26
CA ALA A 165 -15.11 -0.75 3.83
C ALA A 165 -15.84 0.17 4.81
N PRO A 166 -15.21 0.54 5.92
CA PRO A 166 -15.79 1.54 6.83
C PRO A 166 -15.71 2.95 6.24
N ILE A 167 -14.95 3.10 5.15
CA ILE A 167 -14.68 4.40 4.56
C ILE A 167 -14.75 4.30 3.03
N ALA A 168 -15.31 5.32 2.40
CA ALA A 168 -15.34 5.52 0.97
C ALA A 168 -14.83 6.93 0.64
N GLY A 169 -14.29 7.11 -0.58
CA GLY A 169 -13.77 8.38 -1.07
C GLY A 169 -12.47 8.23 -1.84
N ARG A 170 -11.92 9.35 -2.30
CA ARG A 170 -10.64 9.42 -3.02
C ARG A 170 -9.50 9.65 -2.05
N MET A 171 -8.47 8.85 -2.17
CA MET A 171 -7.32 8.82 -1.27
C MET A 171 -6.05 9.21 -2.02
N ASP A 172 -5.34 10.17 -1.47
CA ASP A 172 -3.97 10.50 -1.83
C ASP A 172 -3.03 10.11 -0.69
N GLY A 173 -1.78 9.79 -1.00
CA GLY A 173 -0.83 9.41 0.03
C GLY A 173 0.63 9.54 -0.41
N THR A 174 1.51 9.61 0.58
CA THR A 174 2.95 9.49 0.41
C THR A 174 3.47 8.44 1.37
N PHE A 175 4.40 7.61 0.92
CA PHE A 175 4.95 6.53 1.73
C PHE A 175 6.45 6.45 1.52
N ASP A 176 7.17 6.32 2.61
CA ASP A 176 8.60 6.07 2.68
C ASP A 176 8.82 4.69 3.27
N LEU A 177 9.52 3.84 2.54
CA LEU A 177 9.83 2.48 2.94
C LEU A 177 11.35 2.30 2.94
N GLU A 178 11.85 1.63 3.96
CA GLU A 178 13.27 1.26 4.07
C GLU A 178 13.38 -0.20 4.52
N GLY A 179 14.41 -0.87 4.00
CA GLY A 179 14.69 -2.25 4.38
C GLY A 179 16.03 -2.74 3.90
N THR A 180 16.22 -4.05 3.99
CA THR A 180 17.46 -4.70 3.59
C THR A 180 17.15 -5.79 2.58
N PHE A 181 17.97 -5.87 1.56
CA PHE A 181 18.04 -6.96 0.60
C PHE A 181 19.28 -7.80 0.87
N TYR A 182 19.11 -9.09 1.04
CA TYR A 182 20.18 -10.07 1.22
C TYR A 182 20.39 -10.84 -0.09
N PRO A 183 21.33 -10.44 -0.93
CA PRO A 183 21.45 -11.00 -2.29
C PRO A 183 21.71 -12.50 -2.33
N LEU A 184 22.48 -13.02 -1.36
CA LEU A 184 22.82 -14.45 -1.29
C LEU A 184 21.64 -15.33 -0.87
N GLU A 185 20.75 -14.80 -0.06
CA GLU A 185 19.57 -15.49 0.47
C GLU A 185 18.34 -15.19 -0.36
N GLY A 186 18.40 -14.16 -1.22
CA GLY A 186 17.27 -13.67 -1.98
C GLY A 186 16.18 -13.04 -1.13
N THR A 187 16.47 -12.72 0.12
CA THR A 187 15.47 -12.24 1.09
C THR A 187 15.39 -10.72 1.10
N ILE A 188 14.18 -10.19 1.04
CA ILE A 188 13.89 -8.76 1.20
C ILE A 188 13.19 -8.56 2.54
N THR A 189 13.71 -7.69 3.38
CA THR A 189 13.06 -7.32 4.65
C THR A 189 12.66 -5.85 4.64
N VAL A 190 11.50 -5.55 5.18
CA VAL A 190 11.07 -4.18 5.47
C VAL A 190 11.46 -3.87 6.91
N ALA A 191 12.30 -2.88 7.13
CA ALA A 191 12.70 -2.45 8.46
C ALA A 191 11.76 -1.37 9.00
N GLU A 192 11.38 -0.42 8.15
CA GLU A 192 10.52 0.70 8.51
C GLU A 192 9.64 1.09 7.31
N ALA A 193 8.40 1.48 7.61
CA ALA A 193 7.57 2.17 6.65
C ALA A 193 6.82 3.29 7.36
N LYS A 194 6.77 4.46 6.72
CA LYS A 194 6.00 5.62 7.16
C LYS A 194 5.14 6.10 6.01
N GLY A 195 3.94 6.57 6.33
CA GLY A 195 3.04 7.10 5.32
C GLY A 195 2.16 8.20 5.86
N LYS A 196 1.76 9.09 4.95
CA LYS A 196 0.70 10.06 5.18
C LYS A 196 -0.38 9.86 4.14
N VAL A 197 -1.61 9.77 4.60
CA VAL A 197 -2.77 9.59 3.75
C VAL A 197 -3.73 10.75 3.96
N ARG A 198 -4.29 11.24 2.87
CA ARG A 198 -5.35 12.25 2.87
C ARG A 198 -6.52 11.73 2.06
N LEU A 199 -7.70 11.77 2.64
CA LEU A 199 -8.95 11.47 1.96
C LEU A 199 -9.77 12.75 1.88
N THR A 200 -10.25 13.07 0.69
CA THR A 200 -11.13 14.21 0.44
C THR A 200 -12.50 13.72 0.01
N GLU A 201 -13.54 14.46 0.37
CA GLU A 201 -14.93 14.10 0.06
C GLU A 201 -15.29 12.69 0.54
N GLY A 202 -14.78 12.33 1.72
CA GLY A 202 -14.92 10.99 2.28
C GLY A 202 -16.30 10.74 2.88
N THR A 203 -16.56 9.47 3.15
CA THR A 203 -17.75 9.02 3.88
C THR A 203 -17.37 7.88 4.80
N LEU A 204 -17.64 8.01 6.11
CA LEU A 204 -17.65 6.87 7.02
C LEU A 204 -18.94 6.08 6.80
N LEU A 205 -18.82 4.78 6.71
CA LEU A 205 -19.91 3.86 6.44
C LEU A 205 -20.26 3.07 7.73
N GLY A 206 -21.54 2.93 8.03
CA GLY A 206 -22.01 2.18 9.19
C GLY A 206 -22.08 2.99 10.49
N ILE A 207 -21.85 4.30 10.44
CA ILE A 207 -22.03 5.23 11.57
C ILE A 207 -22.54 6.59 11.09
N ASP A 208 -23.42 7.22 11.88
CA ASP A 208 -23.96 8.56 11.63
C ASP A 208 -23.64 9.47 12.81
N LEU A 209 -22.48 10.14 12.76
CA LEU A 209 -22.04 11.05 13.81
C LEU A 209 -22.83 12.36 13.84
N GLU A 210 -23.37 12.80 12.70
CA GLU A 210 -24.21 14.00 12.67
C GLU A 210 -25.51 13.77 13.41
N LYS A 211 -26.17 12.64 13.18
CA LYS A 211 -27.36 12.25 13.92
C LYS A 211 -27.06 12.05 15.42
N ALA A 212 -25.90 11.45 15.75
CA ALA A 212 -25.44 11.33 17.14
C ALA A 212 -25.35 12.71 17.82
N ARG A 213 -24.75 13.69 17.14
CA ARG A 213 -24.67 15.07 17.63
C ARG A 213 -26.06 15.66 17.92
N GLN A 214 -26.99 15.53 16.97
CA GLN A 214 -28.34 16.05 17.12
C GLN A 214 -29.07 15.42 18.32
N ILE A 215 -28.98 14.11 18.48
CA ILE A 215 -29.62 13.40 19.58
C ILE A 215 -29.01 13.81 20.94
N LEU A 216 -27.67 13.88 21.05
CA LEU A 216 -26.99 14.28 22.28
C LEU A 216 -27.33 15.72 22.70
N ILE A 217 -27.55 16.62 21.76
CA ILE A 217 -27.90 18.01 22.04
C ILE A 217 -29.36 18.13 22.52
N ASN A 218 -30.26 17.38 21.90
CA ASN A 218 -31.71 17.58 22.08
C ASN A 218 -32.34 16.65 23.12
N GLU A 219 -31.93 15.39 23.18
CA GLU A 219 -32.69 14.36 23.90
C GLU A 219 -31.85 13.54 24.88
N ALA A 220 -30.53 13.43 24.70
CA ALA A 220 -29.57 12.64 25.49
C ALA A 220 -30.19 11.32 26.05
N PRO A 221 -30.65 10.40 25.18
CA PRO A 221 -31.33 9.19 25.61
C PRO A 221 -30.38 8.29 26.42
N GLU A 222 -30.92 7.50 27.33
CA GLU A 222 -30.15 6.57 28.17
C GLU A 222 -29.51 5.42 27.37
N THR A 223 -30.05 5.11 26.21
CA THR A 223 -29.57 4.00 25.35
C THR A 223 -29.16 4.47 23.97
N LEU A 224 -28.14 3.81 23.41
CA LEU A 224 -27.68 4.08 22.08
C LEU A 224 -28.78 3.80 21.02
N PRO A 225 -29.23 4.82 20.28
CA PRO A 225 -30.20 4.60 19.20
C PRO A 225 -29.62 3.68 18.10
N PRO A 226 -30.28 2.58 17.74
CA PRO A 226 -29.74 1.57 16.81
C PRO A 226 -29.51 2.12 15.41
N GLU A 227 -30.21 3.15 15.01
CA GLU A 227 -30.05 3.80 13.70
C GLU A 227 -28.70 4.51 13.52
N LEU A 228 -27.99 4.84 14.62
CA LEU A 228 -26.66 5.46 14.55
C LEU A 228 -25.60 4.53 13.99
N VAL A 229 -25.78 3.21 14.18
CA VAL A 229 -24.85 2.17 13.73
C VAL A 229 -25.48 1.22 12.69
N ALA A 230 -26.53 1.67 12.02
CA ALA A 230 -27.17 0.89 10.96
C ALA A 230 -26.26 0.76 9.73
N LYS A 231 -26.43 -0.32 8.95
CA LYS A 231 -25.68 -0.52 7.69
C LYS A 231 -25.85 0.64 6.68
N THR A 232 -26.95 1.37 6.79
CA THR A 232 -27.25 2.54 5.95
C THR A 232 -26.72 3.85 6.53
N ALA A 233 -26.28 3.85 7.79
CA ALA A 233 -25.73 5.04 8.44
C ALA A 233 -24.47 5.54 7.71
N ARG A 234 -24.35 6.86 7.58
CA ARG A 234 -23.27 7.51 6.82
C ARG A 234 -22.87 8.80 7.54
N THR A 235 -21.59 9.03 7.61
CA THR A 235 -21.03 10.31 8.05
C THR A 235 -20.20 10.90 6.92
N ARG A 236 -20.55 12.08 6.43
CA ARG A 236 -19.74 12.80 5.45
C ARG A 236 -18.50 13.39 6.11
N LEU A 237 -17.38 13.33 5.42
CA LEU A 237 -16.11 13.93 5.81
C LEU A 237 -15.72 14.95 4.75
N SER A 238 -15.35 16.15 5.16
CA SER A 238 -14.70 17.11 4.25
C SER A 238 -13.25 16.72 4.01
N GLU A 239 -12.59 16.23 5.03
CA GLU A 239 -11.20 15.79 4.98
C GLU A 239 -10.94 14.74 6.06
N LEU A 240 -10.09 13.78 5.75
CA LEU A 240 -9.45 12.91 6.72
C LEU A 240 -7.96 12.87 6.40
N THR A 241 -7.13 13.05 7.41
CA THR A 241 -5.68 12.86 7.31
C THR A 241 -5.26 11.78 8.28
N ALA A 242 -4.35 10.91 7.84
CA ALA A 242 -3.81 9.84 8.67
C ALA A 242 -2.30 9.70 8.48
N ASP A 243 -1.59 9.53 9.58
CA ASP A 243 -0.21 9.08 9.62
C ASP A 243 -0.21 7.57 9.86
N ILE A 244 0.58 6.85 9.06
CA ILE A 244 0.72 5.40 9.13
C ILE A 244 2.19 5.08 9.41
N ALA A 245 2.46 4.22 10.37
CA ALA A 245 3.81 3.75 10.66
C ALA A 245 3.80 2.23 10.81
N LEU A 246 4.68 1.56 10.06
CA LEU A 246 4.98 0.16 10.26
C LEU A 246 6.14 0.06 11.26
N THR A 247 5.94 -0.70 12.32
CA THR A 247 6.98 -0.99 13.31
C THR A 247 7.20 -2.50 13.34
N LYS A 248 8.43 -2.93 13.11
CA LYS A 248 8.83 -4.31 13.29
C LYS A 248 9.03 -4.55 14.79
N THR A 249 8.30 -5.49 15.39
CA THR A 249 8.40 -5.84 16.82
C THR A 249 9.15 -7.14 17.05
N SER A 250 9.16 -8.04 16.07
CA SER A 250 9.94 -9.28 16.05
C SER A 250 10.21 -9.70 14.61
N GLU A 251 10.98 -10.77 14.39
CA GLU A 251 11.24 -11.27 13.02
C GLU A 251 9.97 -11.67 12.25
N SER A 252 8.91 -12.05 12.97
CA SER A 252 7.64 -12.54 12.38
C SER A 252 6.45 -11.61 12.57
N GLU A 253 6.57 -10.55 13.37
CA GLU A 253 5.45 -9.69 13.69
C GLU A 253 5.69 -8.23 13.28
N HIS A 254 4.77 -7.74 12.46
CA HIS A 254 4.71 -6.34 12.06
C HIS A 254 3.42 -5.73 12.58
N PHE A 255 3.53 -4.60 13.26
CA PHE A 255 2.40 -3.79 13.66
C PHE A 255 2.35 -2.51 12.85
N ILE A 256 1.16 -2.21 12.37
CA ILE A 256 0.88 -0.94 11.72
C ILE A 256 0.17 -0.06 12.75
N LYS A 257 0.74 1.10 13.05
CA LYS A 257 0.09 2.15 13.83
C LYS A 257 -0.51 3.17 12.89
N ILE A 258 -1.73 3.60 13.22
CA ILE A 258 -2.47 4.60 12.45
C ILE A 258 -2.91 5.68 13.44
N SER A 259 -2.70 6.93 13.10
CA SER A 259 -3.27 8.06 13.85
C SER A 259 -3.67 9.17 12.89
N GLY A 260 -4.65 9.98 13.26
CA GLY A 260 -5.08 11.04 12.36
C GLY A 260 -6.25 11.86 12.85
N LYS A 261 -6.77 12.68 11.93
CA LYS A 261 -7.91 13.57 12.16
C LYS A 261 -8.90 13.49 11.01
N ALA A 262 -10.18 13.57 11.36
CA ALA A 262 -11.26 13.70 10.41
C ALA A 262 -12.08 14.95 10.71
N LEU A 263 -12.47 15.66 9.65
CA LEU A 263 -13.29 16.86 9.72
C LEU A 263 -14.60 16.61 8.98
N ALA A 264 -15.73 16.94 9.60
CA ALA A 264 -17.00 16.99 8.91
C ALA A 264 -17.18 18.30 8.14
N PRO A 265 -17.92 18.29 7.03
CA PRO A 265 -18.28 19.51 6.33
C PRO A 265 -19.19 20.38 7.22
N ARG A 266 -19.11 21.69 7.03
CA ARG A 266 -20.10 22.60 7.58
C ARG A 266 -21.44 22.40 6.85
N VAL A 267 -22.48 22.17 7.60
CA VAL A 267 -23.85 22.12 7.07
C VAL A 267 -24.54 23.41 7.51
N GLY A 268 -24.62 24.40 6.60
CA GLY A 268 -25.13 25.74 6.90
C GLY A 268 -24.07 26.74 7.37
N SER A 269 -24.43 28.03 7.41
CA SER A 269 -23.52 29.13 7.74
C SER A 269 -23.26 29.31 9.24
N ALA A 270 -24.00 28.62 10.10
CA ALA A 270 -23.95 28.79 11.56
C ALA A 270 -23.40 27.55 12.29
N GLU A 271 -23.16 26.44 11.62
CA GLU A 271 -22.72 25.21 12.26
C GLU A 271 -21.20 25.09 12.32
N LEU A 272 -20.68 24.82 13.53
CA LEU A 272 -19.27 24.52 13.73
C LEU A 272 -18.95 23.10 13.17
N PRO A 273 -17.82 22.92 12.47
CA PRO A 273 -17.38 21.59 12.06
C PRO A 273 -17.07 20.76 13.32
N TRP A 274 -17.47 19.49 13.31
CA TRP A 274 -16.95 18.58 14.32
C TRP A 274 -15.60 17.97 13.86
N ILE A 275 -14.79 17.61 14.85
CA ILE A 275 -13.46 17.04 14.66
C ILE A 275 -13.45 15.67 15.32
N ALA A 276 -12.95 14.68 14.61
CA ALA A 276 -12.63 13.37 15.19
C ALA A 276 -11.12 13.16 15.14
N GLU A 277 -10.53 12.86 16.28
CA GLU A 277 -9.16 12.33 16.36
C GLU A 277 -9.25 10.83 16.49
N PHE A 278 -8.37 10.12 15.81
CA PHE A 278 -8.33 8.67 15.86
C PHE A 278 -6.91 8.16 15.98
N ALA A 279 -6.77 7.01 16.64
CA ALA A 279 -5.56 6.24 16.70
C ALA A 279 -5.92 4.76 16.65
N GLY A 280 -5.05 3.93 16.12
CA GLY A 280 -5.30 2.51 16.03
C GLY A 280 -4.06 1.69 15.74
N GLU A 281 -4.23 0.40 15.87
CA GLU A 281 -3.22 -0.60 15.57
C GLU A 281 -3.81 -1.64 14.63
N ALA A 282 -3.02 -2.08 13.67
CA ALA A 282 -3.36 -3.15 12.75
C ALA A 282 -2.34 -4.27 12.86
N SER A 283 -2.83 -5.50 12.86
CA SER A 283 -2.04 -6.72 12.70
C SER A 283 -2.53 -7.49 11.49
N HIS A 284 -1.89 -8.61 11.16
CA HIS A 284 -2.31 -9.46 10.04
C HIS A 284 -3.79 -9.93 10.14
N SER A 285 -4.28 -10.16 11.36
CA SER A 285 -5.62 -10.71 11.60
C SER A 285 -6.66 -9.70 12.06
N GLN A 286 -6.24 -8.55 12.57
CA GLN A 286 -7.15 -7.58 13.19
C GLN A 286 -6.63 -6.16 13.09
N THR A 287 -7.52 -5.22 12.85
CA THR A 287 -7.28 -3.78 12.95
C THR A 287 -8.27 -3.20 13.94
N THR A 288 -7.78 -2.46 14.93
CA THR A 288 -8.58 -1.73 15.90
C THR A 288 -8.25 -0.25 15.81
N ILE A 289 -9.27 0.58 15.68
CA ILE A 289 -9.13 2.03 15.60
C ILE A 289 -10.03 2.65 16.66
N ASP A 290 -9.43 3.40 17.58
CA ASP A 290 -10.12 4.20 18.58
C ASP A 290 -10.34 5.62 18.03
N ILE A 291 -11.58 6.06 18.02
CA ILE A 291 -11.99 7.36 17.51
C ILE A 291 -12.54 8.18 18.69
N LYS A 292 -12.00 9.36 18.90
CA LYS A 292 -12.57 10.36 19.82
C LYS A 292 -13.15 11.48 18.98
N ALA A 293 -14.46 11.50 18.82
CA ALA A 293 -15.15 12.55 18.09
C ALA A 293 -15.54 13.67 19.05
N THR A 294 -15.02 14.86 18.84
CA THR A 294 -15.48 16.09 19.49
C THR A 294 -16.58 16.69 18.64
N LEU A 295 -17.81 16.57 19.09
CA LEU A 295 -18.98 17.05 18.39
C LEU A 295 -19.31 18.45 18.90
N ALA A 296 -18.78 19.50 18.24
CA ALA A 296 -19.05 20.88 18.59
C ALA A 296 -20.54 21.21 18.43
N ALA A 297 -21.13 21.80 19.46
CA ALA A 297 -22.50 22.31 19.44
C ALA A 297 -22.47 23.82 19.59
N GLU A 298 -23.24 24.54 18.75
CA GLU A 298 -23.30 25.98 18.79
C GLU A 298 -23.80 26.45 20.18
N GLY A 299 -23.02 27.33 20.80
CA GLY A 299 -23.37 27.94 22.09
C GLY A 299 -23.30 27.04 23.33
N LYS A 300 -22.79 25.82 23.23
CA LYS A 300 -22.58 24.92 24.38
C LYS A 300 -21.09 24.69 24.63
N THR A 301 -20.66 24.97 25.84
CA THR A 301 -19.40 24.51 26.45
C THR A 301 -19.75 23.70 27.69
N PRO A 302 -19.20 22.52 27.92
CA PRO A 302 -18.12 21.89 27.17
C PRO A 302 -18.60 21.23 25.86
N GLU A 303 -17.66 21.00 24.96
CA GLU A 303 -17.84 20.22 23.72
C GLU A 303 -18.30 18.81 24.06
N LEU A 304 -19.21 18.26 23.25
CA LEU A 304 -19.65 16.89 23.42
C LEU A 304 -18.55 15.93 22.89
N MET A 305 -18.09 15.01 23.72
CA MET A 305 -17.14 13.98 23.37
C MET A 305 -17.87 12.66 23.11
N LEU A 306 -17.66 12.04 21.96
CA LEU A 306 -18.20 10.72 21.62
C LEU A 306 -17.05 9.73 21.39
N PRO A 307 -16.70 8.89 22.36
CA PRO A 307 -15.74 7.82 22.17
C PRO A 307 -16.35 6.71 21.31
N VAL A 308 -15.69 6.37 20.21
CA VAL A 308 -16.10 5.34 19.27
C VAL A 308 -14.90 4.42 19.02
N GLN A 309 -15.14 3.12 18.99
CA GLN A 309 -14.17 2.14 18.58
C GLN A 309 -14.67 1.42 17.33
N VAL A 310 -13.80 1.19 16.37
CA VAL A 310 -14.10 0.33 15.23
C VAL A 310 -13.12 -0.82 15.19
N ILE A 311 -13.64 -2.04 15.08
CA ILE A 311 -12.85 -3.26 15.01
C ILE A 311 -13.09 -3.91 13.65
N PHE A 312 -11.99 -4.12 12.93
CA PHE A 312 -11.98 -4.87 11.68
C PHE A 312 -11.31 -6.23 11.92
N LYS A 313 -12.00 -7.27 11.50
CA LYS A 313 -11.42 -8.63 11.42
C LYS A 313 -11.41 -9.07 9.96
N THR A 314 -10.36 -9.74 9.55
CA THR A 314 -10.27 -10.30 8.19
C THR A 314 -11.51 -11.13 7.88
N GLY A 315 -12.18 -10.82 6.75
CA GLY A 315 -13.39 -11.53 6.30
C GLY A 315 -14.70 -11.14 7.02
N SER A 316 -14.71 -10.14 7.89
CA SER A 316 -15.90 -9.70 8.64
C SER A 316 -16.28 -8.25 8.36
N ALA A 317 -17.54 -7.89 8.54
CA ALA A 317 -17.95 -6.50 8.52
C ALA A 317 -17.38 -5.74 9.73
N PRO A 318 -17.07 -4.43 9.60
CA PRO A 318 -16.58 -3.63 10.70
C PRO A 318 -17.62 -3.59 11.84
N GLN A 319 -17.13 -3.73 13.07
CA GLN A 319 -17.95 -3.61 14.27
C GLN A 319 -17.71 -2.25 14.90
N TRP A 320 -18.78 -1.43 14.99
CA TRP A 320 -18.77 -0.15 15.66
C TRP A 320 -19.19 -0.32 17.11
N ILE A 321 -18.39 0.21 18.03
CA ILE A 321 -18.67 0.24 19.48
C ILE A 321 -18.66 1.70 19.91
N ILE A 322 -19.78 2.20 20.39
CA ILE A 322 -19.94 3.59 20.81
C ILE A 322 -20.12 3.60 22.33
N ASN A 323 -19.28 4.36 23.03
CA ASN A 323 -19.45 4.61 24.45
C ASN A 323 -20.41 5.78 24.66
N TRP A 324 -21.70 5.49 24.53
CA TRP A 324 -22.77 6.47 24.59
C TRP A 324 -22.89 7.14 25.98
N PHE A 325 -22.68 6.39 27.05
CA PHE A 325 -22.74 6.93 28.42
C PHE A 325 -21.65 7.97 28.70
N ALA A 326 -20.46 7.78 28.16
CA ALA A 326 -19.38 8.76 28.28
C ALA A 326 -19.68 10.06 27.52
N ALA A 327 -20.45 9.99 26.45
CA ALA A 327 -20.83 11.14 25.65
C ALA A 327 -21.91 12.01 26.35
N ALA A 328 -22.77 11.41 27.13
CA ALA A 328 -23.87 12.10 27.83
C ALA A 328 -23.43 12.83 29.12
N GLN A 329 -22.20 12.58 29.60
CA GLN A 329 -21.67 13.28 30.77
C GLN A 329 -20.91 14.54 30.32
N PRO A 330 -21.27 15.74 30.81
CA PRO A 330 -20.44 16.92 30.59
C PRO A 330 -19.07 16.65 31.19
N ALA A 331 -17.99 16.99 30.43
CA ALA A 331 -16.65 16.91 30.96
C ALA A 331 -16.61 17.65 32.31
N ALA A 332 -16.21 16.96 33.37
CA ALA A 332 -16.05 17.59 34.67
C ALA A 332 -15.02 18.72 34.54
N ALA A 333 -15.46 19.94 34.87
CA ALA A 333 -14.70 21.17 34.79
C ALA A 333 -13.49 21.15 35.75
#